data_97c0f7d20e8f880e5d58e767a94672b1
#
_entry.id   97c0f7d20e8f880e5d58e767a94672b1
#
_cell.length_a   1.000
_cell.length_b   1.000
_cell.length_c   1.000
_cell.angle_alpha   90.00
_cell.angle_beta   90.00
_cell.angle_gamma   90.00
#
_symmetry.space_group_name_H-M   'P 1'
#
loop_
_entity.id
_entity.type
_entity.pdbx_description
1 polymer ?
#
loop_
_entity_poly.entity_id
_entity_poly.type
_entity_poly.pdbx_seq_one_letter_code
_entity_poly.pdbx_strand_id
1 'polypeptide(L)'
;MAKDFRYLCYPYMRESVSTVDFEIRTDSLSTKIGLASSLTEHLPKVHDDLLYLAEMSYHLNGSVRGMTAIKEEDLNTLSQMYDRYVLEVEDRIQTFVLPQGSTAACVLHTCRSEAKKSVRALHKVSTEMKVENILFKYAHLLANVLFVMAVYVNKCEGIEEIPFVCKSYKDKI
;
A
#
# COMPACT_ATOMS: atom_id res chain seq x y z
N MET A 1 19.62 -33.91 -7.81
CA MET A 1 18.57 -33.59 -8.80
C MET A 1 18.38 -32.10 -8.85
N ALA A 2 18.48 -31.47 -10.02
CA ALA A 2 18.15 -30.05 -10.18
C ALA A 2 16.66 -29.82 -9.82
N LYS A 3 16.37 -28.79 -9.03
CA LYS A 3 14.98 -28.45 -8.72
C LYS A 3 14.26 -28.03 -10.01
N ASP A 4 13.15 -28.66 -10.33
CA ASP A 4 12.32 -28.29 -11.48
C ASP A 4 11.43 -27.10 -11.05
N PHE A 5 11.87 -25.88 -11.40
CA PHE A 5 11.20 -24.65 -11.07
C PHE A 5 9.82 -24.48 -11.71
N ARG A 6 9.45 -25.30 -12.69
CA ARG A 6 8.09 -25.26 -13.28
C ARG A 6 6.99 -25.59 -12.27
N TYR A 7 7.33 -26.35 -11.21
CA TYR A 7 6.39 -26.77 -10.17
C TYR A 7 6.63 -26.08 -8.83
N LEU A 8 7.32 -24.93 -8.84
CA LEU A 8 7.66 -24.17 -7.64
C LEU A 8 7.48 -22.67 -7.91
N CYS A 9 6.26 -22.16 -7.71
CA CYS A 9 5.93 -20.75 -7.96
C CYS A 9 6.64 -19.79 -7.00
N TYR A 10 7.03 -20.25 -5.82
CA TYR A 10 7.77 -19.48 -4.84
C TYR A 10 8.63 -20.40 -3.96
N PRO A 11 9.95 -20.11 -3.79
CA PRO A 11 10.88 -21.03 -3.10
C PRO A 11 10.49 -21.40 -1.67
N TYR A 12 9.85 -20.48 -0.96
CA TYR A 12 9.50 -20.60 0.46
C TYR A 12 8.04 -21.01 0.71
N MET A 13 7.28 -21.36 -0.33
CA MET A 13 5.84 -21.65 -0.25
C MET A 13 5.47 -22.75 0.76
N ARG A 14 6.40 -23.62 1.12
CA ARG A 14 6.17 -24.73 2.05
C ARG A 14 6.55 -24.42 3.49
N GLU A 15 7.08 -23.23 3.77
CA GLU A 15 7.38 -22.80 5.13
C GLU A 15 6.07 -22.47 5.86
N SER A 16 5.98 -22.85 7.12
CA SER A 16 4.80 -22.59 7.98
C SER A 16 4.94 -21.33 8.82
N VAL A 17 5.78 -20.37 8.38
CA VAL A 17 6.05 -19.12 9.09
C VAL A 17 5.30 -17.94 8.47
N SER A 18 4.94 -16.97 9.30
CA SER A 18 4.18 -15.79 8.86
C SER A 18 4.91 -14.89 7.88
N THR A 19 6.24 -15.03 7.78
CA THR A 19 7.06 -14.33 6.79
C THR A 19 6.57 -14.59 5.37
N VAL A 20 6.21 -15.84 5.04
CA VAL A 20 5.70 -16.20 3.70
C VAL A 20 4.37 -15.48 3.41
N ASP A 21 3.46 -15.43 4.38
CA ASP A 21 2.19 -14.70 4.23
C ASP A 21 2.43 -13.21 3.95
N PHE A 22 3.41 -12.61 4.64
CA PHE A 22 3.78 -11.21 4.42
C PHE A 22 4.38 -10.99 3.03
N GLU A 23 5.30 -11.86 2.61
CA GLU A 23 5.93 -11.81 1.28
C GLU A 23 4.89 -11.91 0.16
N ILE A 24 3.94 -12.84 0.25
CA ILE A 24 2.84 -12.99 -0.72
C ILE A 24 1.92 -11.76 -0.73
N ARG A 25 1.65 -11.16 0.44
CA ARG A 25 0.80 -9.97 0.54
C ARG A 25 1.46 -8.73 -0.08
N THR A 26 2.75 -8.54 0.15
CA THR A 26 3.48 -7.40 -0.42
C THR A 26 3.75 -7.57 -1.91
N ASP A 27 3.92 -8.80 -2.41
CA ASP A 27 3.93 -9.09 -3.83
C ASP A 27 2.58 -8.75 -4.49
N SER A 28 1.47 -9.19 -3.89
CA SER A 28 0.12 -8.83 -4.34
C SER A 28 -0.12 -7.31 -4.32
N LEU A 29 0.41 -6.61 -3.31
CA LEU A 29 0.34 -5.15 -3.21
C LEU A 29 1.09 -4.48 -4.36
N SER A 30 2.35 -4.87 -4.60
CA SER A 30 3.17 -4.33 -5.71
C SER A 30 2.49 -4.55 -7.06
N THR A 31 1.95 -5.74 -7.31
CA THR A 31 1.21 -6.06 -8.54
C THR A 31 0.00 -5.13 -8.74
N LYS A 32 -0.76 -4.86 -7.68
CA LYS A 32 -1.92 -3.95 -7.75
C LYS A 32 -1.52 -2.49 -7.92
N ILE A 33 -0.40 -2.06 -7.33
CA ILE A 33 0.15 -0.72 -7.55
C ILE A 33 0.57 -0.58 -9.01
N GLY A 34 1.20 -1.60 -9.60
CA GLY A 34 1.52 -1.62 -11.04
C GLY A 34 0.28 -1.50 -11.93
N LEU A 35 -0.83 -2.16 -11.56
CA LEU A 35 -2.10 -1.98 -12.25
C LEU A 35 -2.63 -0.54 -12.10
N ALA A 36 -2.56 0.05 -10.91
CA ALA A 36 -2.96 1.45 -10.71
C ALA A 36 -2.11 2.41 -11.56
N SER A 37 -0.80 2.17 -11.65
CA SER A 37 0.12 2.95 -12.49
C SER A 37 -0.33 2.93 -13.96
N SER A 38 -0.67 1.77 -14.52
CA SER A 38 -1.12 1.67 -15.92
C SER A 38 -2.46 2.40 -16.19
N LEU A 39 -3.25 2.65 -15.16
CA LEU A 39 -4.51 3.39 -15.27
C LEU A 39 -4.34 4.91 -15.05
N THR A 40 -3.15 5.37 -14.71
CA THR A 40 -2.85 6.78 -14.38
C THR A 40 -1.80 7.42 -15.30
N GLU A 41 -1.54 6.86 -16.49
CA GLU A 41 -0.59 7.40 -17.46
C GLU A 41 -0.92 8.85 -17.90
N HIS A 42 -2.20 9.23 -17.87
CA HIS A 42 -2.66 10.59 -18.13
C HIS A 42 -2.39 11.57 -16.97
N LEU A 43 -1.90 11.06 -15.82
CA LEU A 43 -1.46 11.82 -14.65
C LEU A 43 0.02 11.49 -14.36
N PRO A 44 0.98 12.03 -15.13
CA PRO A 44 2.39 11.56 -15.11
C PRO A 44 3.01 11.50 -13.73
N LYS A 45 2.74 12.50 -12.88
CA LYS A 45 3.27 12.50 -11.50
C LYS A 45 2.74 11.35 -10.65
N VAL A 46 1.45 11.02 -10.78
CA VAL A 46 0.83 9.88 -10.08
C VAL A 46 1.41 8.57 -10.61
N HIS A 47 1.54 8.45 -11.93
CA HIS A 47 2.13 7.29 -12.60
C HIS A 47 3.54 7.00 -12.09
N ASP A 48 4.43 8.00 -12.09
CA ASP A 48 5.81 7.87 -11.65
C ASP A 48 5.91 7.51 -10.15
N ASP A 49 5.12 8.19 -9.31
CA ASP A 49 5.05 7.88 -7.88
C ASP A 49 4.58 6.42 -7.63
N LEU A 50 3.62 5.93 -8.41
CA LEU A 50 3.14 4.54 -8.28
C LEU A 50 4.19 3.52 -8.73
N LEU A 51 4.96 3.78 -9.79
CA LEU A 51 6.09 2.91 -10.18
C LEU A 51 7.12 2.83 -9.06
N TYR A 52 7.48 3.97 -8.45
CA TYR A 52 8.36 4.01 -7.28
C TYR A 52 7.78 3.19 -6.11
N LEU A 53 6.48 3.35 -5.80
CA LEU A 53 5.85 2.61 -4.70
C LEU A 53 5.75 1.11 -4.97
N ALA A 54 5.60 0.68 -6.23
CA ALA A 54 5.63 -0.73 -6.60
C ALA A 54 7.01 -1.34 -6.32
N GLU A 55 8.11 -0.66 -6.70
CA GLU A 55 9.47 -1.06 -6.40
C GLU A 55 9.71 -1.12 -4.89
N MET A 56 9.34 -0.08 -4.16
CA MET A 56 9.51 -0.01 -2.71
C MET A 56 8.71 -1.08 -1.96
N SER A 57 7.59 -1.55 -2.51
CA SER A 57 6.83 -2.68 -1.96
C SER A 57 7.62 -3.98 -2.03
N TYR A 58 8.47 -4.18 -3.04
CA TYR A 58 9.39 -5.32 -3.09
C TYR A 58 10.58 -5.16 -2.14
N HIS A 59 11.11 -3.95 -1.93
CA HIS A 59 12.11 -3.70 -0.88
C HIS A 59 11.55 -3.97 0.51
N LEU A 60 10.31 -3.57 0.77
CA LEU A 60 9.59 -3.90 2.01
C LEU A 60 9.40 -5.42 2.15
N ASN A 61 9.02 -6.12 1.07
CA ASN A 61 8.88 -7.58 1.01
C ASN A 61 10.15 -8.29 1.47
N GLY A 62 11.29 -8.00 0.85
CA GLY A 62 12.56 -8.65 1.15
C GLY A 62 13.12 -8.33 2.54
N SER A 63 12.70 -7.22 3.15
CA SER A 63 13.27 -6.72 4.41
C SER A 63 12.99 -7.61 5.63
N VAL A 64 12.02 -8.51 5.56
CA VAL A 64 11.70 -9.46 6.66
C VAL A 64 12.50 -10.75 6.59
N ARG A 65 13.06 -11.08 5.43
CA ARG A 65 13.87 -12.30 5.24
C ARG A 65 15.36 -12.00 5.14
N GLY A 66 15.70 -10.88 4.56
CA GLY A 66 17.08 -10.43 4.35
C GLY A 66 17.48 -9.29 5.29
N MET A 67 18.37 -8.44 4.81
CA MET A 67 18.69 -7.18 5.47
C MET A 67 17.55 -6.19 5.27
N THR A 68 17.30 -5.34 6.27
CA THR A 68 16.33 -4.24 6.15
C THR A 68 16.76 -3.29 5.03
N ALA A 69 16.00 -3.33 3.92
CA ALA A 69 16.26 -2.52 2.73
C ALA A 69 15.67 -1.11 2.84
N ILE A 70 14.57 -0.94 3.59
CA ILE A 70 13.94 0.36 3.83
C ILE A 70 14.81 1.20 4.77
N LYS A 71 15.15 2.42 4.36
CA LYS A 71 15.98 3.38 5.11
C LYS A 71 15.14 4.59 5.54
N GLU A 72 15.73 5.45 6.41
CA GLU A 72 15.07 6.69 6.84
C GLU A 72 14.84 7.64 5.64
N GLU A 73 15.71 7.65 4.64
CA GLU A 73 15.53 8.42 3.41
C GLU A 73 14.28 8.00 2.64
N ASP A 74 14.00 6.68 2.58
CA ASP A 74 12.81 6.14 1.92
C ASP A 74 11.54 6.52 2.68
N LEU A 75 11.59 6.46 4.02
CA LEU A 75 10.49 6.89 4.87
C LEU A 75 10.22 8.39 4.72
N ASN A 76 11.27 9.21 4.66
CA ASN A 76 11.15 10.65 4.43
C ASN A 76 10.56 10.96 3.05
N THR A 77 11.00 10.26 2.01
CA THR A 77 10.44 10.38 0.64
C THR A 77 8.95 10.05 0.64
N LEU A 78 8.55 8.96 1.30
CA LEU A 78 7.15 8.57 1.42
C LEU A 78 6.33 9.60 2.22
N SER A 79 6.91 10.19 3.27
CA SER A 79 6.27 11.25 4.08
C SER A 79 6.03 12.51 3.24
N GLN A 80 7.03 12.95 2.48
CA GLN A 80 6.89 14.11 1.59
C GLN A 80 5.84 13.85 0.49
N MET A 81 5.76 12.62 0.00
CA MET A 81 4.72 12.21 -0.95
C MET A 81 3.33 12.31 -0.32
N TYR A 82 3.16 11.81 0.91
CA TYR A 82 1.93 11.93 1.67
C TYR A 82 1.50 13.39 1.84
N ASP A 83 2.40 14.24 2.34
CA ASP A 83 2.12 15.65 2.61
C ASP A 83 1.72 16.39 1.31
N ARG A 84 2.40 16.12 0.21
CA ARG A 84 2.07 16.71 -1.10
C ARG A 84 0.65 16.36 -1.54
N TYR A 85 0.23 15.09 -1.44
CA TYR A 85 -1.12 14.69 -1.84
C TYR A 85 -2.19 15.19 -0.85
N VAL A 86 -1.89 15.22 0.44
CA VAL A 86 -2.82 15.75 1.45
C VAL A 86 -3.13 17.20 1.19
N LEU A 87 -2.15 18.05 0.88
CA LEU A 87 -2.36 19.47 0.55
C LEU A 87 -3.36 19.66 -0.60
N GLU A 88 -3.41 18.70 -1.52
CA GLU A 88 -4.33 18.77 -2.67
C GLU A 88 -5.75 18.33 -2.35
N VAL A 89 -5.96 17.57 -1.29
CA VAL A 89 -7.24 16.89 -1.01
C VAL A 89 -7.77 17.10 0.41
N GLU A 90 -7.15 17.99 1.21
CA GLU A 90 -7.51 18.13 2.61
C GLU A 90 -8.99 18.52 2.81
N ASP A 91 -9.56 19.28 1.87
CA ASP A 91 -10.98 19.65 1.84
C ASP A 91 -11.91 18.46 1.60
N ARG A 92 -11.41 17.39 0.97
CA ARG A 92 -12.16 16.18 0.60
C ARG A 92 -12.09 15.05 1.62
N ILE A 93 -11.15 15.11 2.56
CA ILE A 93 -10.88 14.07 3.57
C ILE A 93 -11.24 14.49 5.00
N GLN A 94 -12.01 15.54 5.16
CA GLN A 94 -12.49 16.05 6.47
C GLN A 94 -13.41 15.03 7.18
N THR A 95 -14.07 14.17 6.43
CA THR A 95 -14.93 13.12 6.95
C THR A 95 -14.53 11.76 6.36
N PHE A 96 -15.08 10.69 6.92
CA PHE A 96 -14.90 9.37 6.33
C PHE A 96 -15.61 9.32 4.96
N VAL A 97 -14.93 8.79 3.95
CA VAL A 97 -15.47 8.70 2.58
C VAL A 97 -15.57 7.24 2.12
N LEU A 98 -16.53 6.96 1.26
CA LEU A 98 -16.64 5.64 0.64
C LEU A 98 -15.48 5.41 -0.36
N PRO A 99 -14.93 4.19 -0.44
CA PRO A 99 -13.92 3.82 -1.43
C PRO A 99 -14.57 3.63 -2.81
N GLN A 100 -14.81 4.72 -3.53
CA GLN A 100 -15.46 4.78 -4.83
C GLN A 100 -14.77 5.81 -5.73
N GLY A 101 -15.21 5.91 -6.97
CA GLY A 101 -14.75 6.91 -7.93
C GLY A 101 -14.45 6.32 -9.31
N SER A 102 -13.46 6.87 -9.98
CA SER A 102 -12.97 6.36 -11.24
C SER A 102 -12.37 4.95 -11.10
N THR A 103 -12.15 4.29 -12.23
CA THR A 103 -11.47 2.97 -12.23
C THR A 103 -10.10 3.06 -11.56
N ALA A 104 -9.31 4.10 -11.86
CA ALA A 104 -7.99 4.30 -11.25
C ALA A 104 -8.09 4.51 -9.74
N ALA A 105 -9.00 5.37 -9.27
CA ALA A 105 -9.23 5.61 -7.84
C ALA A 105 -9.71 4.34 -7.12
N CYS A 106 -10.63 3.57 -7.70
CA CYS A 106 -11.10 2.31 -7.13
C CYS A 106 -9.97 1.27 -7.01
N VAL A 107 -9.07 1.19 -8.00
CA VAL A 107 -7.89 0.33 -7.93
C VAL A 107 -6.93 0.81 -6.84
N LEU A 108 -6.72 2.11 -6.66
CA LEU A 108 -5.92 2.67 -5.57
C LEU A 108 -6.52 2.37 -4.19
N HIS A 109 -7.85 2.43 -4.03
CA HIS A 109 -8.52 1.96 -2.81
C HIS A 109 -8.31 0.46 -2.57
N THR A 110 -8.22 -0.34 -3.63
CA THR A 110 -7.88 -1.77 -3.54
C THR A 110 -6.42 -1.95 -3.10
N CYS A 111 -5.46 -1.16 -3.63
CA CYS A 111 -4.07 -1.12 -3.17
C CYS A 111 -3.98 -0.76 -1.68
N ARG A 112 -4.69 0.29 -1.25
CA ARG A 112 -4.79 0.65 0.18
C ARG A 112 -5.27 -0.52 1.03
N SER A 113 -6.31 -1.23 0.59
CA SER A 113 -6.84 -2.39 1.31
C SER A 113 -5.80 -3.50 1.42
N GLU A 114 -5.03 -3.77 0.36
CA GLU A 114 -3.95 -4.75 0.36
C GLU A 114 -2.78 -4.31 1.26
N ALA A 115 -2.41 -3.04 1.24
CA ALA A 115 -1.40 -2.47 2.14
C ALA A 115 -1.79 -2.69 3.62
N LYS A 116 -3.06 -2.49 3.99
CA LYS A 116 -3.55 -2.78 5.34
C LYS A 116 -3.43 -4.27 5.71
N LYS A 117 -3.66 -5.18 4.75
CA LYS A 117 -3.45 -6.62 4.97
C LYS A 117 -1.97 -6.95 5.15
N SER A 118 -1.07 -6.27 4.41
CA SER A 118 0.37 -6.40 4.57
C SER A 118 0.84 -5.92 5.94
N VAL A 119 0.29 -4.80 6.45
CA VAL A 119 0.53 -4.34 7.84
C VAL A 119 0.12 -5.42 8.85
N ARG A 120 -1.05 -6.03 8.69
CA ARG A 120 -1.51 -7.10 9.58
C ARG A 120 -0.60 -8.33 9.53
N ALA A 121 -0.14 -8.71 8.33
CA ALA A 121 0.82 -9.79 8.17
C ALA A 121 2.16 -9.46 8.84
N LEU A 122 2.66 -8.22 8.70
CA LEU A 122 3.89 -7.77 9.37
C LEU A 122 3.81 -7.84 10.89
N HIS A 123 2.65 -7.46 11.46
CA HIS A 123 2.41 -7.63 12.90
C HIS A 123 2.44 -9.10 13.31
N LYS A 124 1.96 -10.02 12.47
CA LYS A 124 2.05 -11.44 12.76
C LYS A 124 3.51 -11.93 12.71
N VAL A 125 4.29 -11.49 11.70
CA VAL A 125 5.74 -11.77 11.63
C VAL A 125 6.45 -11.34 12.91
N SER A 126 6.11 -10.16 13.47
CA SER A 126 6.74 -9.65 14.69
C SER A 126 6.44 -10.46 15.94
N THR A 127 5.47 -11.37 15.92
CA THR A 127 5.25 -12.34 17.02
C THR A 127 6.20 -13.55 16.95
N GLU A 128 6.82 -13.76 15.79
CA GLU A 128 7.69 -14.90 15.52
C GLU A 128 9.17 -14.52 15.46
N MET A 129 9.47 -13.28 15.06
CA MET A 129 10.82 -12.76 14.94
C MET A 129 10.90 -11.25 15.15
N LYS A 130 12.11 -10.74 15.42
CA LYS A 130 12.33 -9.29 15.52
C LYS A 130 12.12 -8.63 14.16
N VAL A 131 11.28 -7.60 14.12
CA VAL A 131 11.01 -6.75 12.97
C VAL A 131 11.44 -5.31 13.30
N GLU A 132 12.21 -4.68 12.44
CA GLU A 132 12.65 -3.30 12.65
C GLU A 132 11.48 -2.32 12.54
N ASN A 133 11.43 -1.35 13.47
CA ASN A 133 10.31 -0.41 13.59
C ASN A 133 10.06 0.43 12.34
N ILE A 134 11.10 0.70 11.56
CA ILE A 134 10.99 1.44 10.31
C ILE A 134 10.07 0.73 9.30
N LEU A 135 10.04 -0.60 9.28
CA LEU A 135 9.18 -1.37 8.39
C LEU A 135 7.70 -1.16 8.73
N PHE A 136 7.34 -1.08 10.01
CA PHE A 136 5.99 -0.74 10.44
C PHE A 136 5.59 0.67 10.04
N LYS A 137 6.48 1.66 10.31
CA LYS A 137 6.24 3.04 9.93
C LYS A 137 5.99 3.16 8.43
N TYR A 138 6.85 2.52 7.64
CA TYR A 138 6.74 2.55 6.19
C TYR A 138 5.45 1.89 5.70
N ALA A 139 5.13 0.69 6.17
CA ALA A 139 3.94 -0.05 5.77
C ALA A 139 2.63 0.68 6.11
N HIS A 140 2.55 1.30 7.29
CA HIS A 140 1.40 2.12 7.68
C HIS A 140 1.27 3.37 6.81
N LEU A 141 2.36 4.09 6.60
CA LEU A 141 2.37 5.31 5.79
C LEU A 141 2.03 5.01 4.32
N LEU A 142 2.53 3.91 3.77
CA LEU A 142 2.19 3.46 2.42
C LEU A 142 0.68 3.28 2.22
N ALA A 143 -0.01 2.68 3.21
CA ALA A 143 -1.48 2.55 3.15
C ALA A 143 -2.19 3.91 3.15
N ASN A 144 -1.66 4.89 3.89
CA ASN A 144 -2.21 6.24 3.94
C ASN A 144 -1.92 7.02 2.65
N VAL A 145 -0.73 6.90 2.08
CA VAL A 145 -0.38 7.49 0.77
C VAL A 145 -1.33 6.99 -0.32
N LEU A 146 -1.54 5.68 -0.40
CA LEU A 146 -2.45 5.09 -1.39
C LEU A 146 -3.90 5.59 -1.24
N PHE A 147 -4.33 5.92 0.00
CA PHE A 147 -5.64 6.53 0.23
C PHE A 147 -5.72 7.95 -0.32
N VAL A 148 -4.77 8.81 0.04
CA VAL A 148 -4.80 10.21 -0.43
C VAL A 148 -4.58 10.32 -1.93
N MET A 149 -3.79 9.41 -2.52
CA MET A 149 -3.65 9.31 -3.98
C MET A 149 -4.97 8.93 -4.65
N ALA A 150 -5.77 8.03 -4.08
CA ALA A 150 -7.08 7.66 -4.64
C ALA A 150 -8.03 8.88 -4.67
N VAL A 151 -8.07 9.65 -3.58
CA VAL A 151 -8.88 10.88 -3.51
C VAL A 151 -8.34 11.96 -4.48
N TYR A 152 -7.02 12.06 -4.61
CA TYR A 152 -6.39 12.99 -5.56
C TYR A 152 -6.73 12.65 -7.02
N VAL A 153 -6.71 11.36 -7.38
CA VAL A 153 -7.11 10.91 -8.72
C VAL A 153 -8.57 11.25 -8.97
N ASN A 154 -9.48 11.00 -8.03
CA ASN A 154 -10.87 11.44 -8.15
C ASN A 154 -10.98 12.95 -8.38
N LYS A 155 -10.23 13.78 -7.62
CA LYS A 155 -10.18 15.22 -7.83
C LYS A 155 -9.76 15.59 -9.25
N CYS A 156 -8.68 14.99 -9.75
CA CYS A 156 -8.18 15.23 -11.10
C CYS A 156 -9.19 14.85 -12.20
N GLU A 157 -10.00 13.83 -11.94
CA GLU A 157 -11.01 13.31 -12.86
C GLU A 157 -12.42 13.92 -12.63
N GLY A 158 -12.52 14.93 -11.77
CA GLY A 158 -13.78 15.67 -11.52
C GLY A 158 -14.84 14.86 -10.77
N ILE A 159 -14.43 13.84 -10.01
CA ILE A 159 -15.33 12.98 -9.24
C ILE A 159 -15.35 13.42 -7.77
N GLU A 160 -16.53 13.61 -7.22
CA GLU A 160 -16.71 13.98 -5.81
C GLU A 160 -16.68 12.76 -4.89
N GLU A 161 -16.15 12.96 -3.68
CA GLU A 161 -16.17 11.95 -2.64
C GLU A 161 -17.59 11.80 -2.06
N ILE A 162 -17.96 10.57 -1.70
CA ILE A 162 -19.22 10.28 -1.03
C ILE A 162 -18.94 10.15 0.47
N PRO A 163 -19.41 11.10 1.31
CA PRO A 163 -19.26 11.00 2.76
C PRO A 163 -19.97 9.76 3.32
N PHE A 164 -19.34 9.14 4.31
CA PHE A 164 -19.90 7.97 4.98
C PHE A 164 -20.06 8.22 6.47
N VAL A 165 -21.27 8.00 6.97
CA VAL A 165 -21.60 8.05 8.41
C VAL A 165 -21.94 6.64 8.88
N CYS A 166 -21.11 6.11 9.78
CA CYS A 166 -21.30 4.76 10.31
C CYS A 166 -22.48 4.71 11.28
N LYS A 167 -23.47 3.87 10.98
CA LYS A 167 -24.65 3.68 11.84
C LYS A 167 -24.31 3.09 13.22
N SER A 168 -23.17 2.38 13.34
CA SER A 168 -22.74 1.75 14.58
C SER A 168 -22.10 2.71 15.58
N TYR A 169 -21.80 3.96 15.19
CA TYR A 169 -21.13 4.97 16.03
C TYR A 169 -21.98 6.22 16.25
N LYS A 170 -23.30 6.10 16.11
CA LYS A 170 -24.24 7.25 16.20
C LYS A 170 -24.18 8.02 17.53
N ASP A 171 -23.65 7.41 18.59
CA ASP A 171 -23.65 7.98 19.94
C ASP A 171 -22.26 8.49 20.40
N LYS A 172 -21.29 8.64 19.48
CA LYS A 172 -19.90 9.02 19.80
C LYS A 172 -19.38 10.27 19.07
N ILE A 173 -20.30 11.13 18.60
CA ILE A 173 -19.94 12.44 18.03
C ILE A 173 -20.57 13.53 18.90
#